data_412234453441e209f52415014afec4af
#
_entry.id   412234453441e209f52415014afec4af
#
_cell.length_a   1.000
_cell.length_b   1.000
_cell.length_c   1.000
_cell.angle_alpha   90.00
_cell.angle_beta   90.00
_cell.angle_gamma   90.00
#
_symmetry.space_group_name_H-M   'P 1'
#
loop_
_entity.id
_entity.type
_entity.pdbx_description
1 polymer ?
#
loop_
_entity_poly.entity_id
_entity_poly.type
_entity_poly.pdbx_seq_one_letter_code
_entity_poly.pdbx_strand_id
1 'polypeptide(L)'
;EYLVDFVTNLPEIEYIEKPKRLFFAVNQARAASCLLDVQQGIGGENANSDPLENIFGMDGGTVTERVSAETKLPTDLTGKGVLIAIIDSGIDYLHPDFQNPDGTSRILYLWDQGRDIVYTKEEINEALSAYREGSGGRNRAAALQIVPSADTSGHGTAVAAIAAGNGRGSSGLYRGVACESELMVVKLGIPLADNFPRTTQLMEAVDFVLRTARQLGRPVAVNLSFGNTYGSHDGTSLLETFLDDMTGYGRNVIVAGTGNEGAGAGHTGGLLEMGREQVIELSVSAFENSFGVQLWKSYADIFSISLR
;
A
#
# COMPACT_ATOMS: atom_id res chain seq x y z
N GLU A 1 8.41 0.13 -29.93
CA GLU A 1 8.18 1.47 -30.51
C GLU A 1 7.47 1.45 -31.87
N TYR A 2 7.85 0.58 -32.82
CA TYR A 2 7.24 0.52 -34.17
C TYR A 2 5.74 0.19 -34.23
N LEU A 3 5.18 -0.44 -33.21
CA LEU A 3 3.75 -0.78 -33.15
C LEU A 3 2.89 0.34 -32.55
N VAL A 4 3.47 1.29 -31.83
CA VAL A 4 2.72 2.38 -31.16
C VAL A 4 2.07 3.27 -32.18
N ASP A 5 2.81 3.69 -33.20
CA ASP A 5 2.30 4.56 -34.27
C ASP A 5 1.16 3.88 -35.06
N PHE A 6 1.21 2.58 -35.25
CA PHE A 6 0.15 1.83 -35.89
C PHE A 6 -1.11 1.77 -35.01
N VAL A 7 -0.95 1.48 -33.73
CA VAL A 7 -2.06 1.35 -32.78
C VAL A 7 -2.73 2.71 -32.51
N THR A 8 -1.95 3.80 -32.40
CA THR A 8 -2.50 5.16 -32.22
C THR A 8 -3.33 5.67 -33.35
N ASN A 9 -3.21 5.09 -34.56
CA ASN A 9 -4.00 5.45 -35.74
C ASN A 9 -5.29 4.62 -35.89
N LEU A 10 -5.56 3.68 -34.99
CA LEU A 10 -6.81 2.92 -35.01
C LEU A 10 -7.93 3.79 -34.43
N PRO A 11 -9.08 3.92 -35.12
CA PRO A 11 -10.18 4.78 -34.70
C PRO A 11 -10.86 4.35 -33.39
N GLU A 12 -10.64 3.10 -32.99
CA GLU A 12 -11.15 2.53 -31.74
C GLU A 12 -10.25 2.83 -30.51
N ILE A 13 -9.06 3.40 -30.73
CA ILE A 13 -8.10 3.73 -29.68
C ILE A 13 -8.16 5.21 -29.37
N GLU A 14 -8.73 5.57 -28.24
CA GLU A 14 -8.84 6.94 -27.78
C GLU A 14 -7.57 7.42 -27.06
N TYR A 15 -6.89 6.53 -26.33
CA TYR A 15 -5.75 6.89 -25.51
C TYR A 15 -4.78 5.72 -25.29
N ILE A 16 -3.48 6.03 -25.32
CA ILE A 16 -2.42 5.09 -24.99
C ILE A 16 -1.52 5.71 -23.91
N GLU A 17 -1.32 5.01 -22.81
CA GLU A 17 -0.41 5.43 -21.74
C GLU A 17 0.74 4.44 -21.58
N LYS A 18 1.96 4.98 -21.51
CA LYS A 18 3.15 4.19 -21.19
C LYS A 18 3.13 3.82 -19.71
N PRO A 19 3.35 2.54 -19.33
CA PRO A 19 3.46 2.15 -17.93
C PRO A 19 4.50 2.99 -17.18
N LYS A 20 4.09 3.53 -16.03
CA LYS A 20 4.94 4.36 -15.17
C LYS A 20 5.60 3.51 -14.10
N ARG A 21 6.73 4.00 -13.58
CA ARG A 21 7.44 3.40 -12.44
C ARG A 21 6.73 3.75 -11.14
N LEU A 22 6.78 2.85 -10.16
CA LEU A 22 6.23 3.00 -8.83
C LEU A 22 7.35 2.95 -7.79
N PHE A 23 7.23 3.72 -6.72
CA PHE A 23 8.19 3.79 -5.62
C PHE A 23 7.49 3.43 -4.31
N PHE A 24 8.23 2.81 -3.36
CA PHE A 24 7.69 2.47 -2.05
C PHE A 24 7.59 3.72 -1.17
N ALA A 25 6.46 3.86 -0.46
CA ALA A 25 6.21 4.91 0.52
C ALA A 25 6.00 4.30 1.91
N VAL A 26 6.64 4.88 2.94
CA VAL A 26 6.50 4.44 4.34
C VAL A 26 5.82 5.54 5.14
N ASN A 27 4.68 5.24 5.77
CA ASN A 27 3.96 6.17 6.64
C ASN A 27 4.08 5.80 8.11
N GLN A 28 4.46 6.78 8.96
CA GLN A 28 4.48 6.67 10.43
C GLN A 28 3.13 7.06 11.08
N ALA A 29 2.01 6.72 10.47
CA ALA A 29 0.70 7.29 10.79
C ALA A 29 -0.06 6.63 11.98
N ARG A 30 0.57 5.73 12.75
CA ARG A 30 -0.17 4.91 13.73
C ARG A 30 -0.71 5.68 14.93
N ALA A 31 0.03 6.70 15.40
CA ALA A 31 -0.37 7.51 16.55
C ALA A 31 -1.35 8.65 16.20
N ALA A 32 -1.31 9.11 14.94
CA ALA A 32 -2.10 10.26 14.50
C ALA A 32 -3.56 9.94 14.13
N SER A 33 -3.94 8.66 14.07
CA SER A 33 -5.24 8.24 13.52
C SER A 33 -6.26 7.75 14.55
N CYS A 34 -6.02 7.98 15.86
CA CYS A 34 -6.95 7.59 16.94
C CYS A 34 -7.38 6.10 16.93
N LEU A 35 -6.59 5.23 16.32
CA LEU A 35 -6.93 3.81 16.16
C LEU A 35 -6.89 3.04 17.46
N LEU A 36 -6.15 3.51 18.47
CA LEU A 36 -6.08 2.86 19.77
C LEU A 36 -7.43 2.87 20.48
N ASP A 37 -8.17 3.96 20.37
CA ASP A 37 -9.50 4.10 20.99
C ASP A 37 -10.52 3.16 20.36
N VAL A 38 -10.42 2.93 19.05
CA VAL A 38 -11.30 2.00 18.31
C VAL A 38 -10.99 0.54 18.67
N GLN A 39 -9.76 0.21 18.98
CA GLN A 39 -9.34 -1.17 19.32
C GLN A 39 -9.51 -1.50 20.81
N GLN A 40 -9.37 -0.51 21.69
CA GLN A 40 -9.47 -0.72 23.14
C GLN A 40 -10.90 -0.58 23.68
N GLY A 41 -11.83 -0.07 22.88
CA GLY A 41 -13.16 0.30 23.30
C GLY A 41 -13.11 1.50 24.25
N ILE A 42 -13.96 2.49 24.04
CA ILE A 42 -14.16 3.59 24.99
C ILE A 42 -14.75 2.98 26.26
N GLY A 43 -13.91 2.72 27.27
CA GLY A 43 -14.37 2.14 28.54
C GLY A 43 -13.52 1.04 29.19
N GLY A 44 -12.32 0.75 28.70
CA GLY A 44 -11.39 -0.15 29.40
C GLY A 44 -10.90 0.49 30.72
N GLU A 45 -10.97 -0.25 31.81
CA GLU A 45 -10.67 0.19 33.21
C GLU A 45 -9.25 0.68 33.48
N ASN A 46 -8.44 1.01 32.47
CA ASN A 46 -7.09 1.55 32.59
C ASN A 46 -6.93 2.94 31.97
N ALA A 47 -7.97 3.76 31.96
CA ALA A 47 -7.94 5.15 31.49
C ALA A 47 -7.28 6.12 32.50
N ASN A 48 -6.18 5.75 33.12
CA ASN A 48 -5.45 6.62 34.06
C ASN A 48 -4.10 7.11 33.52
N SER A 49 -3.87 7.08 32.21
CA SER A 49 -2.78 7.83 31.60
C SER A 49 -3.20 8.25 30.21
N ASP A 50 -3.61 9.50 30.07
CA ASP A 50 -3.92 10.13 28.79
C ASP A 50 -2.60 10.30 28.01
N PRO A 51 -2.39 9.54 26.90
CA PRO A 51 -1.20 9.69 26.07
C PRO A 51 -1.14 11.05 25.35
N LEU A 52 -2.25 11.79 25.29
CA LEU A 52 -2.37 13.08 24.61
C LEU A 52 -1.90 14.25 25.49
N GLU A 53 -1.95 14.16 26.82
CA GLU A 53 -1.39 15.16 27.71
C GLU A 53 0.13 15.33 27.54
N ASN A 54 0.84 14.27 27.17
CA ASN A 54 2.28 14.30 26.94
C ASN A 54 2.70 14.81 25.54
N ILE A 55 1.78 14.93 24.60
CA ILE A 55 2.11 15.30 23.19
C ILE A 55 1.76 16.76 22.90
N PHE A 56 0.72 17.33 23.50
CA PHE A 56 0.20 18.64 23.10
C PHE A 56 0.21 19.72 24.19
N GLY A 57 0.54 19.43 25.44
CA GLY A 57 0.61 20.43 26.48
C GLY A 57 -0.65 21.30 26.61
N MET A 58 -1.80 20.77 26.29
CA MET A 58 -3.08 21.49 26.38
C MET A 58 -3.79 21.16 27.68
N ASP A 59 -3.95 22.17 28.49
CA ASP A 59 -4.73 22.17 29.71
C ASP A 59 -6.15 21.64 29.49
N GLY A 60 -6.57 20.77 30.43
CA GLY A 60 -7.80 20.01 30.47
C GLY A 60 -9.09 20.74 30.12
N GLY A 61 -9.48 20.64 28.89
CA GLY A 61 -10.83 20.92 28.41
C GLY A 61 -11.42 19.65 27.84
N THR A 62 -12.22 18.96 28.64
CA THR A 62 -12.87 17.68 28.42
C THR A 62 -13.52 17.55 27.04
N VAL A 63 -12.88 16.88 26.12
CA VAL A 63 -13.50 16.31 24.90
C VAL A 63 -14.41 15.12 25.26
N THR A 64 -14.26 14.57 26.46
CA THR A 64 -15.01 13.42 26.97
C THR A 64 -16.50 13.66 27.21
N GLU A 65 -16.97 14.89 27.33
CA GLU A 65 -18.39 15.17 27.60
C GLU A 65 -19.29 15.22 26.34
N ARG A 66 -18.75 15.20 25.15
CA ARG A 66 -19.57 15.26 23.90
C ARG A 66 -19.79 13.93 23.20
N VAL A 67 -19.17 12.86 23.64
CA VAL A 67 -19.39 11.50 23.08
C VAL A 67 -20.18 10.60 24.02
N SER A 68 -20.60 11.12 25.17
CA SER A 68 -21.47 10.40 26.07
C SER A 68 -22.91 10.53 25.58
N ALA A 69 -23.43 9.57 24.92
CA ALA A 69 -24.74 8.98 25.19
C ALA A 69 -25.21 7.96 24.18
N GLU A 70 -24.85 7.85 22.89
CA GLU A 70 -25.67 6.94 22.10
C GLU A 70 -25.01 6.15 20.95
N THR A 71 -23.70 6.12 20.80
CA THR A 71 -23.06 5.20 19.87
C THR A 71 -22.06 4.32 20.61
N LYS A 72 -22.52 3.19 21.15
CA LYS A 72 -21.64 2.05 21.42
C LYS A 72 -21.10 1.60 20.07
N LEU A 73 -19.95 2.14 19.67
CA LEU A 73 -19.17 1.55 18.59
C LEU A 73 -18.89 0.10 18.99
N PRO A 74 -19.03 -0.87 18.07
CA PRO A 74 -18.70 -2.25 18.37
C PRO A 74 -17.25 -2.29 18.85
N THR A 75 -17.04 -2.70 20.08
CA THR A 75 -15.75 -2.67 20.79
C THR A 75 -14.76 -3.73 20.31
N ASP A 76 -14.92 -4.31 19.13
CA ASP A 76 -14.14 -5.47 18.69
C ASP A 76 -13.95 -5.49 17.16
N LEU A 77 -13.56 -4.35 16.58
CA LEU A 77 -13.27 -4.27 15.14
C LEU A 77 -11.84 -4.70 14.85
N THR A 78 -11.58 -5.99 14.88
CA THR A 78 -10.26 -6.61 14.71
C THR A 78 -9.96 -7.04 13.26
N GLY A 79 -10.88 -6.79 12.34
CA GLY A 79 -10.79 -7.23 10.94
C GLY A 79 -11.18 -8.70 10.72
N LYS A 80 -11.73 -9.39 11.72
CA LYS A 80 -12.17 -10.79 11.58
C LYS A 80 -13.20 -10.93 10.46
N GLY A 81 -12.94 -11.87 9.54
CA GLY A 81 -13.79 -12.10 8.37
C GLY A 81 -13.51 -11.19 7.18
N VAL A 82 -12.69 -10.15 7.34
CA VAL A 82 -12.23 -9.26 6.27
C VAL A 82 -10.85 -9.70 5.79
N LEU A 83 -10.56 -9.54 4.50
CA LEU A 83 -9.25 -9.74 3.93
C LEU A 83 -8.47 -8.42 3.93
N ILE A 84 -7.20 -8.47 4.26
CA ILE A 84 -6.27 -7.38 4.00
C ILE A 84 -5.36 -7.80 2.86
N ALA A 85 -5.36 -7.02 1.79
CA ALA A 85 -4.46 -7.24 0.67
C ALA A 85 -3.30 -6.25 0.72
N ILE A 86 -2.09 -6.77 0.64
CA ILE A 86 -0.84 -5.99 0.62
C ILE A 86 -0.23 -6.18 -0.76
N ILE A 87 -0.18 -5.11 -1.54
CA ILE A 87 0.48 -5.08 -2.84
C ILE A 87 1.75 -4.26 -2.66
N ASP A 88 2.91 -4.93 -2.56
CA ASP A 88 4.15 -4.30 -2.09
C ASP A 88 5.41 -5.09 -2.51
N SER A 89 6.53 -4.91 -1.84
CA SER A 89 7.81 -5.61 -2.08
C SER A 89 7.82 -7.09 -1.72
N GLY A 90 6.74 -7.62 -1.14
CA GLY A 90 6.60 -8.97 -0.65
C GLY A 90 6.29 -9.03 0.85
N ILE A 91 6.53 -10.18 1.46
CA ILE A 91 6.33 -10.41 2.89
C ILE A 91 7.30 -11.45 3.43
N ASP A 92 7.78 -11.28 4.64
CA ASP A 92 8.40 -12.36 5.40
C ASP A 92 7.30 -13.26 6.02
N TYR A 93 6.82 -14.22 5.25
CA TYR A 93 5.74 -15.12 5.68
C TYR A 93 6.12 -16.01 6.88
N LEU A 94 7.42 -16.08 7.21
CA LEU A 94 7.91 -16.80 8.39
C LEU A 94 7.74 -15.99 9.69
N HIS A 95 7.44 -14.69 9.59
CA HIS A 95 7.27 -13.83 10.76
C HIS A 95 6.07 -14.28 11.60
N PRO A 96 6.20 -14.41 12.93
CA PRO A 96 5.15 -14.94 13.80
C PRO A 96 3.85 -14.12 13.77
N ASP A 97 3.90 -12.84 13.43
CA ASP A 97 2.71 -11.97 13.35
C ASP A 97 1.76 -12.34 12.21
N PHE A 98 2.22 -13.12 11.24
CA PHE A 98 1.41 -13.62 10.13
C PHE A 98 1.00 -15.08 10.29
N GLN A 99 1.16 -15.64 11.48
CA GLN A 99 0.79 -17.01 11.82
C GLN A 99 -0.32 -17.04 12.86
N ASN A 100 -1.20 -18.02 12.75
CA ASN A 100 -2.21 -18.33 13.75
C ASN A 100 -1.55 -18.93 15.03
N PRO A 101 -2.28 -19.00 16.16
CA PRO A 101 -1.76 -19.65 17.39
C PRO A 101 -1.29 -21.11 17.19
N ASP A 102 -1.93 -21.84 16.29
CA ASP A 102 -1.56 -23.22 15.92
C ASP A 102 -0.33 -23.30 15.01
N GLY A 103 0.21 -22.15 14.59
CA GLY A 103 1.37 -22.06 13.72
C GLY A 103 1.05 -22.11 12.23
N THR A 104 -0.22 -22.19 11.84
CA THR A 104 -0.63 -22.09 10.43
C THR A 104 -0.56 -20.64 9.94
N SER A 105 -0.47 -20.47 8.61
CA SER A 105 -0.43 -19.13 7.99
C SER A 105 -1.77 -18.41 8.08
N ARG A 106 -1.73 -17.10 8.28
CA ARG A 106 -2.84 -16.15 8.04
C ARG A 106 -2.87 -15.65 6.61
N ILE A 107 -1.81 -15.92 5.82
CA ILE A 107 -1.74 -15.55 4.41
C ILE A 107 -2.45 -16.65 3.61
N LEU A 108 -3.50 -16.27 2.87
CA LEU A 108 -4.26 -17.20 2.02
C LEU A 108 -3.57 -17.42 0.68
N TYR A 109 -3.07 -16.33 0.11
CA TYR A 109 -2.37 -16.32 -1.18
C TYR A 109 -1.19 -15.36 -1.13
N LEU A 110 -0.07 -15.78 -1.71
CA LEU A 110 1.11 -14.97 -1.96
C LEU A 110 1.46 -15.08 -3.46
N TRP A 111 1.17 -14.04 -4.22
CA TRP A 111 1.58 -13.97 -5.61
C TRP A 111 2.91 -13.26 -5.74
N ASP A 112 3.93 -13.97 -6.19
CA ASP A 112 5.23 -13.40 -6.55
C ASP A 112 5.24 -13.12 -8.06
N GLN A 113 4.99 -11.88 -8.47
CA GLN A 113 4.97 -11.48 -9.88
C GLN A 113 6.33 -11.61 -10.54
N GLY A 114 7.43 -11.50 -9.79
CA GLY A 114 8.77 -11.67 -10.33
C GLY A 114 9.05 -13.11 -10.79
N ARG A 115 8.31 -14.07 -10.22
CA ARG A 115 8.37 -15.51 -10.56
C ARG A 115 7.15 -15.98 -11.34
N ASP A 116 6.11 -15.16 -11.38
CA ASP A 116 4.78 -15.48 -11.90
C ASP A 116 4.17 -16.73 -11.24
N ILE A 117 4.30 -16.83 -9.93
CA ILE A 117 3.79 -17.95 -9.13
C ILE A 117 2.90 -17.44 -8.01
N VAL A 118 1.73 -18.06 -7.86
CA VAL A 118 0.82 -17.86 -6.72
C VAL A 118 0.98 -19.03 -5.75
N TYR A 119 1.44 -18.73 -4.54
CA TYR A 119 1.53 -19.71 -3.46
C TYR A 119 0.25 -19.68 -2.63
N THR A 120 -0.30 -20.85 -2.38
CA THR A 120 -1.49 -21.06 -1.55
C THR A 120 -1.15 -21.12 -0.07
N LYS A 121 -2.16 -21.02 0.78
CA LYS A 121 -2.01 -21.20 2.24
C LYS A 121 -1.41 -22.58 2.60
N GLU A 122 -1.76 -23.60 1.85
CA GLU A 122 -1.29 -24.96 2.04
C GLU A 122 0.22 -25.05 1.81
N GLU A 123 0.72 -24.50 0.71
CA GLU A 123 2.16 -24.47 0.39
C GLU A 123 2.94 -23.61 1.42
N ILE A 124 2.35 -22.49 1.84
CA ILE A 124 2.95 -21.66 2.90
C ILE A 124 3.00 -22.43 4.22
N ASN A 125 1.97 -23.22 4.55
CA ASN A 125 1.97 -24.06 5.75
C ASN A 125 3.02 -25.17 5.69
N GLU A 126 3.22 -25.77 4.52
CA GLU A 126 4.30 -26.75 4.29
C GLU A 126 5.66 -26.10 4.52
N ALA A 127 5.89 -24.90 3.96
CA ALA A 127 7.11 -24.14 4.19
C ALA A 127 7.32 -23.78 5.68
N LEU A 128 6.25 -23.41 6.40
CA LEU A 128 6.28 -23.14 7.82
C LEU A 128 6.62 -24.40 8.65
N SER A 129 6.15 -25.57 8.24
CA SER A 129 6.50 -26.86 8.88
C SER A 129 7.97 -27.19 8.66
N ALA A 130 8.46 -27.09 7.43
CA ALA A 130 9.87 -27.27 7.11
C ALA A 130 10.80 -26.29 7.85
N TYR A 131 10.33 -25.05 8.06
CA TYR A 131 11.04 -24.07 8.88
C TYR A 131 11.20 -24.50 10.33
N ARG A 132 10.16 -25.07 10.94
CA ARG A 132 10.17 -25.51 12.35
C ARG A 132 10.89 -26.84 12.59
N GLU A 133 10.79 -27.79 11.65
CA GLU A 133 11.30 -29.13 11.76
C GLU A 133 12.79 -29.30 11.44
N GLY A 134 13.43 -28.23 10.96
CA GLY A 134 14.83 -28.23 10.56
C GLY A 134 15.78 -28.60 11.70
N SER A 135 16.78 -29.42 11.42
CA SER A 135 17.81 -29.87 12.37
C SER A 135 18.52 -28.68 13.01
N GLY A 136 18.33 -28.46 14.30
CA GLY A 136 18.92 -27.34 15.03
C GLY A 136 18.01 -26.12 15.22
N GLY A 137 16.73 -26.21 14.92
CA GLY A 137 15.75 -25.12 15.02
C GLY A 137 15.53 -24.39 13.68
N ARG A 138 14.80 -23.33 13.71
CA ARG A 138 14.29 -22.53 12.60
C ARG A 138 15.15 -22.54 11.30
N ASN A 139 14.80 -23.41 10.34
CA ASN A 139 15.54 -23.57 9.09
C ASN A 139 14.91 -22.76 7.94
N ARG A 140 15.32 -21.49 7.79
CA ARG A 140 14.82 -20.61 6.73
C ARG A 140 15.11 -21.16 5.32
N ALA A 141 16.24 -21.83 5.13
CA ALA A 141 16.61 -22.37 3.82
C ALA A 141 15.64 -23.48 3.38
N ALA A 142 15.20 -24.36 4.29
CA ALA A 142 14.21 -25.39 3.97
C ALA A 142 12.85 -24.78 3.57
N ALA A 143 12.40 -23.76 4.27
CA ALA A 143 11.16 -23.06 3.91
C ALA A 143 11.25 -22.41 2.52
N LEU A 144 12.37 -21.75 2.21
CA LEU A 144 12.60 -21.09 0.92
C LEU A 144 12.80 -22.08 -0.26
N GLN A 145 12.98 -23.37 0.00
CA GLN A 145 12.92 -24.41 -1.06
C GLN A 145 11.48 -24.67 -1.51
N ILE A 146 10.50 -24.47 -0.63
CA ILE A 146 9.08 -24.71 -0.90
C ILE A 146 8.44 -23.42 -1.43
N VAL A 147 8.59 -22.31 -0.69
CA VAL A 147 8.10 -20.99 -1.07
C VAL A 147 9.27 -20.01 -1.17
N PRO A 148 9.96 -19.95 -2.34
CA PRO A 148 11.16 -19.13 -2.54
C PRO A 148 10.85 -17.64 -2.77
N SER A 149 9.81 -17.13 -2.15
CA SER A 149 9.46 -15.71 -2.14
C SER A 149 9.93 -15.06 -0.85
N ALA A 150 10.62 -13.95 -0.96
CA ALA A 150 11.15 -13.21 0.18
C ALA A 150 10.98 -11.71 -0.04
N ASP A 151 10.71 -10.98 1.03
CA ASP A 151 10.76 -9.52 1.04
C ASP A 151 12.19 -9.07 1.32
N THR A 152 12.89 -8.64 0.27
CA THR A 152 14.29 -8.20 0.38
C THR A 152 14.42 -6.77 0.87
N SER A 153 13.39 -5.94 0.71
CA SER A 153 13.40 -4.56 1.19
C SER A 153 12.91 -4.45 2.65
N GLY A 154 12.08 -5.38 3.08
CA GLY A 154 11.39 -5.36 4.37
C GLY A 154 10.20 -4.40 4.43
N HIS A 155 9.95 -3.63 3.36
CA HIS A 155 8.89 -2.63 3.33
C HIS A 155 7.50 -3.27 3.38
N GLY A 156 7.21 -4.22 2.49
CA GLY A 156 5.91 -4.91 2.46
C GLY A 156 5.64 -5.68 3.76
N THR A 157 6.67 -6.26 4.38
CA THR A 157 6.56 -6.91 5.69
C THR A 157 6.17 -5.93 6.78
N ALA A 158 6.79 -4.74 6.80
CA ALA A 158 6.47 -3.69 7.78
C ALA A 158 5.04 -3.16 7.57
N VAL A 159 4.66 -2.88 6.33
CA VAL A 159 3.31 -2.44 5.95
C VAL A 159 2.26 -3.48 6.36
N ALA A 160 2.51 -4.76 6.05
CA ALA A 160 1.63 -5.86 6.44
C ALA A 160 1.48 -5.99 7.96
N ALA A 161 2.57 -5.79 8.71
CA ALA A 161 2.55 -5.84 10.17
C ALA A 161 1.73 -4.69 10.77
N ILE A 162 1.86 -3.47 10.24
CA ILE A 162 1.08 -2.30 10.66
C ILE A 162 -0.41 -2.51 10.33
N ALA A 163 -0.72 -3.01 9.15
CA ALA A 163 -2.10 -3.22 8.73
C ALA A 163 -2.76 -4.39 9.49
N ALA A 164 -2.07 -5.53 9.62
CA ALA A 164 -2.71 -6.78 10.01
C ALA A 164 -1.87 -7.71 10.92
N GLY A 165 -0.72 -7.28 11.41
CA GLY A 165 0.08 -8.07 12.35
C GLY A 165 -0.69 -8.41 13.63
N ASN A 166 -0.64 -9.66 14.10
CA ASN A 166 -1.33 -10.05 15.32
C ASN A 166 -0.51 -9.82 16.62
N GLY A 167 0.71 -9.33 16.49
CA GLY A 167 1.59 -8.98 17.60
C GLY A 167 2.26 -10.16 18.29
N ARG A 168 2.19 -11.39 17.76
CA ARG A 168 2.81 -12.57 18.38
C ARG A 168 4.32 -12.46 18.53
N GLY A 169 4.98 -11.79 17.59
CA GLY A 169 6.43 -11.54 17.65
C GLY A 169 6.84 -10.64 18.82
N SER A 170 5.89 -9.86 19.35
CA SER A 170 6.10 -8.89 20.43
C SER A 170 5.29 -9.21 21.69
N SER A 171 4.81 -10.45 21.85
CA SER A 171 3.95 -10.86 22.96
C SER A 171 2.68 -9.99 23.11
N GLY A 172 2.15 -9.53 21.99
CA GLY A 172 0.93 -8.69 21.91
C GLY A 172 1.15 -7.19 22.04
N LEU A 173 2.40 -6.73 22.27
CA LEU A 173 2.69 -5.30 22.45
C LEU A 173 2.49 -4.49 21.18
N TYR A 174 2.91 -5.02 20.02
CA TYR A 174 2.77 -4.35 18.73
C TYR A 174 1.79 -5.12 17.83
N ARG A 175 0.52 -4.72 17.87
CA ARG A 175 -0.52 -5.26 16.99
C ARG A 175 -0.79 -4.31 15.83
N GLY A 176 -1.13 -4.87 14.69
CA GLY A 176 -1.69 -4.15 13.57
C GLY A 176 -3.17 -3.77 13.79
N VAL A 177 -3.71 -3.01 12.88
CA VAL A 177 -5.10 -2.52 12.95
C VAL A 177 -6.10 -3.67 12.82
N ALA A 178 -5.93 -4.52 11.80
CA ALA A 178 -6.81 -5.65 11.51
C ALA A 178 -6.16 -6.97 11.95
N CYS A 179 -5.83 -7.09 13.24
CA CYS A 179 -5.00 -8.16 13.78
C CYS A 179 -5.61 -9.57 13.70
N GLU A 180 -6.91 -9.70 13.42
CA GLU A 180 -7.60 -10.97 13.20
C GLU A 180 -8.01 -11.20 11.73
N SER A 181 -7.64 -10.31 10.82
CA SER A 181 -7.85 -10.53 9.39
C SER A 181 -6.95 -11.64 8.84
N GLU A 182 -7.35 -12.24 7.74
CA GLU A 182 -6.46 -13.02 6.88
C GLU A 182 -5.91 -12.14 5.76
N LEU A 183 -4.76 -12.53 5.21
CA LEU A 183 -4.02 -11.71 4.26
C LEU A 183 -4.00 -12.32 2.86
N MET A 184 -3.98 -11.46 1.87
CA MET A 184 -3.50 -11.73 0.52
C MET A 184 -2.31 -10.83 0.24
N VAL A 185 -1.25 -11.36 -0.33
CA VAL A 185 -0.04 -10.59 -0.61
C VAL A 185 0.30 -10.71 -2.09
N VAL A 186 0.58 -9.59 -2.72
CA VAL A 186 1.18 -9.54 -4.05
C VAL A 186 2.55 -8.89 -3.91
N LYS A 187 3.58 -9.67 -4.17
CA LYS A 187 4.93 -9.17 -4.34
C LYS A 187 5.06 -8.66 -5.77
N LEU A 188 5.15 -7.36 -5.92
CA LEU A 188 5.28 -6.72 -7.22
C LEU A 188 6.56 -7.18 -7.94
N GLY A 189 6.42 -7.49 -9.22
CA GLY A 189 7.53 -7.85 -10.08
C GLY A 189 8.45 -6.66 -10.31
N ILE A 190 9.75 -6.92 -10.34
CA ILE A 190 10.76 -5.93 -10.68
C ILE A 190 11.27 -6.23 -12.09
N PRO A 191 10.96 -5.40 -13.10
CA PRO A 191 11.51 -5.59 -14.44
C PRO A 191 13.03 -5.49 -14.42
N LEU A 192 13.70 -6.42 -15.11
CA LEU A 192 15.15 -6.61 -15.09
C LEU A 192 16.01 -5.36 -15.43
N ALA A 193 15.46 -4.37 -16.12
CA ALA A 193 16.22 -3.22 -16.58
C ALA A 193 16.20 -2.02 -15.62
N ASP A 194 15.16 -1.86 -14.81
CA ASP A 194 14.84 -0.58 -14.15
C ASP A 194 14.71 -0.64 -12.64
N ASN A 195 14.65 -1.84 -12.05
CA ASN A 195 14.49 -2.12 -10.60
C ASN A 195 13.22 -1.55 -9.94
N PHE A 196 12.20 -1.14 -10.71
CA PHE A 196 10.94 -0.63 -10.17
C PHE A 196 9.73 -1.31 -10.83
N PRO A 197 8.66 -1.62 -10.05
CA PRO A 197 7.42 -2.12 -10.61
C PRO A 197 6.74 -1.06 -11.50
N ARG A 198 5.90 -1.52 -12.43
CA ARG A 198 5.15 -0.67 -13.36
C ARG A 198 3.68 -0.59 -12.98
N THR A 199 3.01 0.45 -13.45
CA THR A 199 1.56 0.63 -13.24
C THR A 199 0.74 -0.55 -13.76
N THR A 200 1.13 -1.20 -14.85
CA THR A 200 0.47 -2.40 -15.37
C THR A 200 0.54 -3.58 -14.40
N GLN A 201 1.67 -3.79 -13.74
CA GLN A 201 1.83 -4.83 -12.72
C GLN A 201 0.96 -4.55 -11.49
N LEU A 202 0.78 -3.27 -11.14
CA LEU A 202 -0.15 -2.86 -10.10
C LEU A 202 -1.60 -3.16 -10.50
N MET A 203 -1.99 -2.83 -11.74
CA MET A 203 -3.35 -3.11 -12.24
C MET A 203 -3.64 -4.62 -12.20
N GLU A 204 -2.70 -5.44 -12.66
CA GLU A 204 -2.80 -6.91 -12.59
C GLU A 204 -2.92 -7.41 -11.13
N ALA A 205 -2.15 -6.81 -10.21
CA ALA A 205 -2.19 -7.16 -8.79
C ALA A 205 -3.54 -6.84 -8.15
N VAL A 206 -4.10 -5.67 -8.45
CA VAL A 206 -5.43 -5.25 -7.95
C VAL A 206 -6.51 -6.17 -8.52
N ASP A 207 -6.48 -6.45 -9.83
CA ASP A 207 -7.44 -7.37 -10.46
C ASP A 207 -7.39 -8.77 -9.82
N PHE A 208 -6.19 -9.33 -9.64
CA PHE A 208 -6.00 -10.61 -8.95
C PHE A 208 -6.61 -10.64 -7.56
N VAL A 209 -6.32 -9.62 -6.74
CA VAL A 209 -6.81 -9.51 -5.37
C VAL A 209 -8.34 -9.44 -5.34
N LEU A 210 -8.93 -8.57 -6.15
CA LEU A 210 -10.38 -8.35 -6.12
C LEU A 210 -11.16 -9.55 -6.67
N ARG A 211 -10.67 -10.20 -7.74
CA ARG A 211 -11.27 -11.44 -8.24
C ARG A 211 -11.20 -12.56 -7.21
N THR A 212 -10.04 -12.72 -6.55
CA THR A 212 -9.85 -13.75 -5.52
C THR A 212 -10.76 -13.50 -4.33
N ALA A 213 -10.82 -12.26 -3.83
CA ALA A 213 -11.72 -11.89 -2.73
C ALA A 213 -13.20 -12.15 -3.07
N ARG A 214 -13.61 -11.84 -4.29
CA ARG A 214 -14.96 -12.14 -4.80
C ARG A 214 -15.25 -13.63 -4.86
N GLN A 215 -14.30 -14.44 -5.36
CA GLN A 215 -14.44 -15.91 -5.39
C GLN A 215 -14.58 -16.49 -3.99
N LEU A 216 -13.86 -15.92 -3.00
CA LEU A 216 -13.96 -16.29 -1.59
C LEU A 216 -15.25 -15.75 -0.92
N GLY A 217 -16.00 -14.87 -1.59
CA GLY A 217 -17.20 -14.22 -1.04
C GLY A 217 -16.91 -13.26 0.11
N ARG A 218 -15.67 -12.75 0.22
CA ARG A 218 -15.20 -11.96 1.36
C ARG A 218 -14.92 -10.49 0.99
N PRO A 219 -15.18 -9.55 1.89
CA PRO A 219 -14.75 -8.17 1.72
C PRO A 219 -13.23 -8.07 1.85
N VAL A 220 -12.63 -7.11 1.12
CA VAL A 220 -11.19 -6.88 1.14
C VAL A 220 -10.85 -5.39 1.23
N ALA A 221 -9.86 -5.06 2.06
CA ALA A 221 -9.19 -3.77 2.03
C ALA A 221 -7.81 -3.94 1.38
N VAL A 222 -7.57 -3.19 0.31
CA VAL A 222 -6.34 -3.23 -0.48
C VAL A 222 -5.46 -2.06 -0.07
N ASN A 223 -4.23 -2.36 0.35
CA ASN A 223 -3.24 -1.35 0.71
C ASN A 223 -2.22 -1.17 -0.42
N LEU A 224 -2.07 0.08 -0.86
CA LEU A 224 -1.08 0.53 -1.84
C LEU A 224 -0.17 1.56 -1.17
N SER A 225 0.99 1.10 -0.64
CA SER A 225 1.95 1.95 0.08
C SER A 225 3.15 2.32 -0.78
N PHE A 226 2.93 2.55 -2.05
CA PHE A 226 3.94 2.99 -3.01
C PHE A 226 3.25 3.80 -4.11
N GLY A 227 4.07 4.53 -4.88
CA GLY A 227 3.55 5.35 -5.96
C GLY A 227 4.65 6.15 -6.64
N ASN A 228 4.26 7.14 -7.40
CA ASN A 228 5.14 8.14 -7.98
C ASN A 228 4.41 9.49 -8.03
N THR A 229 5.16 10.55 -8.34
CA THR A 229 4.64 11.91 -8.50
C THR A 229 4.36 12.27 -9.96
N TYR A 230 4.37 11.28 -10.86
CA TYR A 230 4.13 11.50 -12.28
C TYR A 230 2.64 11.50 -12.60
N GLY A 231 2.24 12.37 -13.51
CA GLY A 231 0.87 12.44 -13.97
C GLY A 231 0.27 13.84 -13.83
N SER A 232 -0.95 13.99 -14.31
CA SER A 232 -1.70 15.26 -14.29
C SER A 232 -2.17 15.66 -12.89
N HIS A 233 -2.22 14.72 -11.94
CA HIS A 233 -2.75 14.88 -10.59
C HIS A 233 -4.24 15.29 -10.57
N ASP A 234 -4.99 14.91 -11.59
CA ASP A 234 -6.41 15.21 -11.75
C ASP A 234 -7.33 13.98 -11.72
N GLY A 235 -6.75 12.80 -11.50
CA GLY A 235 -7.50 11.54 -11.43
C GLY A 235 -7.83 10.92 -12.79
N THR A 236 -7.29 11.44 -13.90
CA THR A 236 -7.66 11.00 -15.26
C THR A 236 -6.68 10.04 -15.92
N SER A 237 -5.59 9.68 -15.26
CA SER A 237 -4.66 8.68 -15.82
C SER A 237 -5.35 7.31 -15.92
N LEU A 238 -4.84 6.43 -16.80
CA LEU A 238 -5.39 5.09 -16.96
C LEU A 238 -5.36 4.27 -15.66
N LEU A 239 -4.31 4.44 -14.84
CA LEU A 239 -4.25 3.78 -13.55
C LEU A 239 -5.34 4.29 -12.60
N GLU A 240 -5.50 5.62 -12.49
CA GLU A 240 -6.49 6.23 -11.63
C GLU A 240 -7.91 5.83 -12.02
N THR A 241 -8.24 5.93 -13.32
CA THR A 241 -9.53 5.48 -13.86
C THR A 241 -9.77 4.00 -13.60
N PHE A 242 -8.74 3.16 -13.80
CA PHE A 242 -8.85 1.72 -13.49
C PHE A 242 -9.12 1.48 -12.00
N LEU A 243 -8.43 2.17 -11.10
CA LEU A 243 -8.65 2.00 -9.66
C LEU A 243 -10.05 2.45 -9.26
N ASP A 244 -10.55 3.55 -9.81
CA ASP A 244 -11.91 4.02 -9.58
C ASP A 244 -12.95 2.99 -10.03
N ASP A 245 -12.82 2.46 -11.23
CA ASP A 245 -13.70 1.40 -11.74
C ASP A 245 -13.67 0.16 -10.86
N MET A 246 -12.48 -0.23 -10.42
CA MET A 246 -12.30 -1.41 -9.57
C MET A 246 -12.93 -1.25 -8.18
N THR A 247 -13.10 -0.04 -7.64
CA THR A 247 -13.83 0.17 -6.39
C THR A 247 -15.29 -0.25 -6.45
N GLY A 248 -15.90 -0.19 -7.63
CA GLY A 248 -17.26 -0.69 -7.90
C GLY A 248 -17.37 -2.23 -7.97
N TYR A 249 -16.25 -2.95 -7.94
CA TYR A 249 -16.20 -4.39 -8.21
C TYR A 249 -16.23 -5.22 -6.93
N GLY A 250 -17.42 -5.36 -6.33
CA GLY A 250 -17.60 -6.19 -5.15
C GLY A 250 -17.58 -5.39 -3.85
N ARG A 251 -17.15 -6.04 -2.76
CA ARG A 251 -17.03 -5.41 -1.43
C ARG A 251 -15.56 -5.13 -1.15
N ASN A 252 -15.08 -4.01 -1.62
CA ASN A 252 -13.68 -3.64 -1.45
C ASN A 252 -13.51 -2.19 -1.05
N VAL A 253 -12.33 -1.88 -0.53
CA VAL A 253 -11.80 -0.53 -0.32
C VAL A 253 -10.35 -0.54 -0.80
N ILE A 254 -9.99 0.39 -1.66
CA ILE A 254 -8.59 0.59 -2.10
C ILE A 254 -8.05 1.82 -1.38
N VAL A 255 -6.93 1.66 -0.68
CA VAL A 255 -6.28 2.70 0.11
C VAL A 255 -4.89 2.95 -0.44
N ALA A 256 -4.66 4.15 -0.96
CA ALA A 256 -3.37 4.60 -1.46
C ALA A 256 -2.73 5.61 -0.50
N GLY A 257 -1.44 5.46 -0.27
CA GLY A 257 -0.66 6.45 0.49
C GLY A 257 -0.41 7.70 -0.36
N THR A 258 -0.48 8.87 0.27
CA THR A 258 -0.24 10.17 -0.39
C THR A 258 1.24 10.48 -0.63
N GLY A 259 2.16 9.60 -0.20
CA GLY A 259 3.60 9.74 -0.37
C GLY A 259 4.29 10.40 0.83
N ASN A 260 5.62 10.45 0.78
CA ASN A 260 6.49 10.97 1.84
C ASN A 260 7.14 12.31 1.46
N GLU A 261 6.81 12.86 0.30
CA GLU A 261 7.48 14.00 -0.35
C GLU A 261 6.85 15.36 0.01
N GLY A 262 6.02 15.43 1.05
CA GLY A 262 5.28 16.64 1.40
C GLY A 262 6.13 17.90 1.60
N ALA A 263 7.39 17.76 2.02
CA ALA A 263 8.35 18.85 2.16
C ALA A 263 9.36 18.95 1.00
N GLY A 264 9.25 18.07 -0.01
CA GLY A 264 10.23 17.95 -1.10
C GLY A 264 10.13 19.02 -2.18
N ALA A 265 9.08 19.87 -2.14
CA ALA A 265 8.80 20.87 -3.18
C ALA A 265 8.90 20.30 -4.62
N GLY A 266 8.50 19.04 -4.80
CA GLY A 266 8.62 18.31 -6.06
C GLY A 266 7.60 18.68 -7.12
N HIS A 267 6.62 19.54 -6.82
CA HIS A 267 5.64 20.02 -7.79
C HIS A 267 5.25 21.49 -7.54
N THR A 268 4.77 22.12 -8.56
CA THR A 268 4.15 23.43 -8.50
C THR A 268 2.99 23.49 -9.47
N GLY A 269 2.06 24.40 -9.24
CA GLY A 269 0.92 24.63 -10.12
C GLY A 269 0.60 26.12 -10.20
N GLY A 270 -0.09 26.52 -11.26
CA GLY A 270 -0.47 27.91 -11.46
C GLY A 270 -1.42 28.09 -12.62
N LEU A 271 -1.90 29.30 -12.78
CA LEU A 271 -2.70 29.75 -13.92
C LEU A 271 -1.86 30.68 -14.79
N LEU A 272 -1.71 30.33 -16.06
CA LEU A 272 -1.02 31.18 -17.04
C LEU A 272 -2.05 31.88 -17.91
N GLU A 273 -2.08 33.21 -17.83
CA GLU A 273 -2.97 34.06 -18.66
C GLU A 273 -2.37 34.32 -20.03
N MET A 274 -3.23 34.59 -21.01
CA MET A 274 -2.81 34.92 -22.37
C MET A 274 -1.86 36.11 -22.40
N GLY A 275 -0.71 35.96 -23.05
CA GLY A 275 0.31 37.01 -23.17
C GLY A 275 1.13 37.25 -21.89
N ARG A 276 1.00 36.38 -20.88
CA ARG A 276 1.82 36.42 -19.66
C ARG A 276 2.94 35.37 -19.69
N GLU A 277 3.99 35.66 -18.98
CA GLU A 277 5.09 34.74 -18.71
C GLU A 277 5.11 34.39 -17.20
N GLN A 278 5.29 33.13 -16.89
CA GLN A 278 5.52 32.67 -15.52
C GLN A 278 6.87 31.98 -15.46
N VAL A 279 7.70 32.42 -14.53
CA VAL A 279 9.01 31.82 -14.27
C VAL A 279 8.86 30.82 -13.13
N ILE A 280 9.37 29.60 -13.34
CA ILE A 280 9.44 28.55 -12.32
C ILE A 280 10.92 28.26 -12.08
N GLU A 281 11.38 28.44 -10.85
CA GLU A 281 12.73 28.12 -10.44
C GLU A 281 12.81 26.63 -10.06
N LEU A 282 13.78 25.92 -10.63
CA LEU A 282 14.07 24.53 -10.34
C LEU A 282 15.43 24.43 -9.66
N SER A 283 15.47 23.67 -8.57
CA SER A 283 16.71 23.32 -7.87
C SER A 283 16.99 21.84 -8.01
N VAL A 284 18.17 21.49 -8.49
CA VAL A 284 18.62 20.10 -8.65
C VAL A 284 19.73 19.85 -7.65
N SER A 285 19.65 18.72 -6.92
CA SER A 285 20.68 18.34 -5.95
C SER A 285 22.03 18.11 -6.61
N ALA A 286 23.11 18.40 -5.90
CA ALA A 286 24.48 18.31 -6.44
C ALA A 286 24.90 16.89 -6.90
N PHE A 287 24.21 15.85 -6.48
CA PHE A 287 24.53 14.45 -6.80
C PHE A 287 23.59 13.83 -7.83
N GLU A 288 22.63 14.60 -8.36
CA GLU A 288 21.73 14.12 -9.40
C GLU A 288 22.40 14.21 -10.78
N ASN A 289 22.44 13.09 -11.50
CA ASN A 289 23.00 13.03 -12.85
C ASN A 289 21.96 13.42 -13.93
N SER A 290 20.69 13.31 -13.60
CA SER A 290 19.56 13.66 -14.47
C SER A 290 18.29 13.91 -13.66
N PHE A 291 17.42 14.75 -14.16
CA PHE A 291 16.09 14.95 -13.60
C PHE A 291 15.05 15.03 -14.72
N GLY A 292 13.82 14.67 -14.40
CA GLY A 292 12.69 14.76 -15.31
C GLY A 292 11.75 15.88 -14.89
N VAL A 293 11.38 16.72 -15.82
CA VAL A 293 10.33 17.74 -15.63
C VAL A 293 9.12 17.33 -16.46
N GLN A 294 7.95 17.24 -15.83
CA GLN A 294 6.70 16.99 -16.51
C GLN A 294 5.81 18.23 -16.40
N LEU A 295 5.33 18.72 -17.52
CA LEU A 295 4.38 19.80 -17.58
C LEU A 295 3.01 19.26 -18.02
N TRP A 296 2.04 19.41 -17.16
CA TRP A 296 0.66 19.05 -17.44
C TRP A 296 -0.18 20.30 -17.66
N LYS A 297 -1.02 20.29 -18.67
CA LYS A 297 -1.87 21.40 -19.08
C LYS A 297 -3.18 20.88 -19.67
N SER A 298 -4.18 21.73 -19.73
CA SER A 298 -5.38 21.41 -20.50
C SER A 298 -5.04 21.17 -21.98
N TYR A 299 -5.72 20.23 -22.61
CA TYR A 299 -5.48 19.87 -24.01
C TYR A 299 -5.60 21.06 -24.96
N ALA A 300 -6.54 21.96 -24.71
CA ALA A 300 -6.79 23.11 -25.52
C ALA A 300 -5.75 24.24 -25.40
N ASP A 301 -4.92 24.25 -24.33
CA ASP A 301 -3.97 25.32 -24.07
C ASP A 301 -2.72 25.17 -24.93
N ILE A 302 -2.22 26.29 -25.44
CA ILE A 302 -0.99 26.38 -26.24
C ILE A 302 -0.06 27.37 -25.58
N PHE A 303 1.14 26.95 -25.17
CA PHE A 303 2.17 27.88 -24.71
C PHE A 303 3.59 27.43 -25.13
N SER A 304 4.51 28.37 -25.03
CA SER A 304 5.93 28.14 -25.30
C SER A 304 6.68 27.95 -24.00
N ILE A 305 7.66 27.07 -24.00
CA ILE A 305 8.53 26.80 -22.87
C ILE A 305 9.95 27.22 -23.26
N SER A 306 10.64 27.96 -22.39
CA SER A 306 12.05 28.25 -22.51
C SER A 306 12.79 27.84 -21.26
N LEU A 307 13.96 27.21 -21.41
CA LEU A 307 14.89 26.88 -20.30
C LEU A 307 16.02 27.90 -20.34
N ARG A 308 16.37 28.46 -19.18
CA ARG A 308 17.46 29.43 -19.04
C ARG A 308 18.42 28.98 -17.95
#